data_e32e3f4ea3a4054692068547a856c047
#
_entry.id   e32e3f4ea3a4054692068547a856c047
#
_cell.length_a   1.000
_cell.length_b   1.000
_cell.length_c   1.000
_cell.angle_alpha   90.00
_cell.angle_beta   90.00
_cell.angle_gamma   90.00
#
_symmetry.space_group_name_H-M   'P 1'
#
loop_
_entity.id
_entity.type
_entity.pdbx_description
1 polymer ?
#
loop_
_entity_poly.entity_id
_entity_poly.type
_entity_poly.pdbx_seq_one_letter_code
_entity_poly.pdbx_strand_id
1 'polypeptide(L)'
;MHMLFRLRRLSLRKRICLAILLFYLLTALLAPLFMPYSADDFSHPALLSPGAGHLLGTDEMGHDIFSLLLNGFRVSVALALVSGALSTLLGALLAFCACYLGRAADGLLTAFANLFLIVPELVVIMFVAVFAAPTTGNTVLVIVLFSWPRVFKIIRGRIKDCISGSRVQYTLMMKGSVLDVARKLLPDVLPSLQAFFVLQCNKAVLYETTLAFFGVGDPLAKTWGKLIRAAMDYENLYYDNTFLWYLVPPVAAVVIFVVSLALLVTEEK
;
A
#
# COMPACT_ATOMS: atom_id res chain seq x y z
N MET A 1 0.64 6.52 28.00
CA MET A 1 -0.20 7.69 28.32
C MET A 1 -0.04 8.85 27.31
N HIS A 2 1.16 9.16 26.79
CA HIS A 2 1.38 10.22 25.77
C HIS A 2 0.70 9.99 24.41
N MET A 3 0.50 8.75 23.99
CA MET A 3 -0.10 8.42 22.68
C MET A 3 -1.62 8.69 22.64
N LEU A 4 -2.33 8.40 23.72
CA LEU A 4 -3.78 8.66 23.85
C LEU A 4 -4.10 10.17 23.91
N PHE A 5 -3.21 10.98 24.45
CA PHE A 5 -3.35 12.45 24.48
C PHE A 5 -3.18 13.09 23.09
N ARG A 6 -2.33 12.54 22.22
CA ARG A 6 -2.19 12.99 20.83
C ARG A 6 -3.42 12.64 19.98
N LEU A 7 -4.05 11.50 20.20
CA LEU A 7 -5.26 11.08 19.49
C LEU A 7 -6.47 12.01 19.78
N ARG A 8 -6.55 12.58 20.99
CA ARG A 8 -7.62 13.55 21.37
C ARG A 8 -7.53 14.89 20.62
N ARG A 9 -6.35 15.25 20.09
CA ARG A 9 -6.13 16.48 19.31
C ARG A 9 -6.35 16.32 17.80
N LEU A 10 -6.61 15.08 17.33
CA LEU A 10 -6.94 14.84 15.95
C LEU A 10 -8.39 15.23 15.66
N SER A 11 -8.63 15.77 14.48
CA SER A 11 -9.99 16.05 14.03
C SER A 11 -10.83 14.78 13.98
N LEU A 12 -12.15 14.94 14.04
CA LEU A 12 -13.10 13.83 13.98
C LEU A 12 -12.87 12.98 12.72
N ARG A 13 -12.63 13.63 11.58
CA ARG A 13 -12.33 12.97 10.31
C ARG A 13 -11.11 12.01 10.43
N LYS A 14 -9.99 12.49 10.97
CA LYS A 14 -8.78 11.66 11.14
C LYS A 14 -8.99 10.52 12.12
N ARG A 15 -9.80 10.70 13.17
CA ARG A 15 -10.15 9.61 14.10
C ARG A 15 -10.96 8.52 13.41
N ILE A 16 -11.95 8.91 12.59
CA ILE A 16 -12.75 7.96 11.80
C ILE A 16 -11.86 7.17 10.84
N CYS A 17 -10.99 7.85 10.08
CA CYS A 17 -10.06 7.18 9.16
C CYS A 17 -9.14 6.21 9.90
N LEU A 18 -8.57 6.59 11.05
CA LEU A 18 -7.75 5.70 11.87
C LEU A 18 -8.53 4.50 12.41
N ALA A 19 -9.79 4.69 12.82
CA ALA A 19 -10.65 3.60 13.28
C ALA A 19 -10.94 2.60 12.12
N ILE A 20 -11.22 3.12 10.92
CA ILE A 20 -11.41 2.28 9.74
C ILE A 20 -10.13 1.51 9.41
N LEU A 21 -8.98 2.17 9.36
CA LEU A 21 -7.70 1.50 9.08
C LEU A 21 -7.33 0.47 10.14
N LEU A 22 -7.62 0.76 11.41
CA LEU A 22 -7.46 -0.22 12.48
C LEU A 22 -8.40 -1.43 12.30
N PHE A 23 -9.65 -1.20 11.90
CA PHE A 23 -10.58 -2.28 11.55
C PHE A 23 -10.02 -3.14 10.41
N TYR A 24 -9.50 -2.53 9.34
CA TYR A 24 -8.88 -3.26 8.23
C TYR A 24 -7.70 -4.11 8.70
N LEU A 25 -6.83 -3.53 9.54
CA LEU A 25 -5.67 -4.25 10.10
C LEU A 25 -6.10 -5.42 10.98
N LEU A 26 -7.08 -5.21 11.85
CA LEU A 26 -7.62 -6.27 12.70
C LEU A 26 -8.29 -7.36 11.88
N THR A 27 -9.09 -6.99 10.88
CA THR A 27 -9.70 -7.97 9.96
C THR A 27 -8.64 -8.76 9.21
N ALA A 28 -7.58 -8.11 8.71
CA ALA A 28 -6.48 -8.79 8.04
C ALA A 28 -5.74 -9.79 8.95
N LEU A 29 -5.55 -9.45 10.22
CA LEU A 29 -4.89 -10.33 11.20
C LEU A 29 -5.79 -11.48 11.65
N LEU A 30 -7.08 -11.20 11.84
CA LEU A 30 -8.04 -12.14 12.38
C LEU A 30 -8.81 -12.92 11.29
N ALA A 31 -8.60 -12.60 10.01
CA ALA A 31 -9.26 -13.25 8.88
C ALA A 31 -9.26 -14.78 8.98
N PRO A 32 -8.16 -15.49 9.32
CA PRO A 32 -8.15 -16.94 9.41
C PRO A 32 -9.12 -17.51 10.46
N LEU A 33 -9.47 -16.70 11.48
CA LEU A 33 -10.40 -17.12 12.56
C LEU A 33 -11.87 -16.90 12.16
N PHE A 34 -12.15 -15.97 11.27
CA PHE A 34 -13.49 -15.57 10.87
C PHE A 34 -13.90 -16.10 9.50
N MET A 35 -13.00 -16.70 8.73
CA MET A 35 -13.33 -17.37 7.47
C MET A 35 -14.12 -18.66 7.75
N PRO A 36 -15.38 -18.77 7.29
CA PRO A 36 -16.16 -20.00 7.46
C PRO A 36 -15.57 -21.18 6.68
N TYR A 37 -14.98 -20.89 5.52
CA TYR A 37 -14.40 -21.88 4.61
C TYR A 37 -12.98 -21.47 4.22
N SER A 38 -12.18 -22.44 3.76
CA SER A 38 -10.88 -22.12 3.16
C SER A 38 -11.05 -21.28 1.90
N ALA A 39 -10.22 -20.29 1.70
CA ALA A 39 -10.22 -19.50 0.45
C ALA A 39 -9.84 -20.32 -0.80
N ASP A 40 -9.29 -21.53 -0.61
CA ASP A 40 -8.95 -22.47 -1.68
C ASP A 40 -9.97 -23.61 -1.81
N ASP A 41 -11.05 -23.58 -1.01
CA ASP A 41 -12.13 -24.57 -1.08
C ASP A 41 -13.12 -24.17 -2.17
N PHE A 42 -13.27 -25.00 -3.18
CA PHE A 42 -14.18 -24.86 -4.32
C PHE A 42 -15.18 -26.03 -4.40
N SER A 43 -15.45 -26.71 -3.28
CA SER A 43 -16.34 -27.87 -3.23
C SER A 43 -17.84 -27.52 -3.21
N HIS A 44 -18.17 -26.23 -3.13
CA HIS A 44 -19.55 -25.77 -3.04
C HIS A 44 -20.18 -25.59 -4.43
N PRO A 45 -21.54 -25.65 -4.54
CA PRO A 45 -22.20 -25.31 -5.79
C PRO A 45 -21.88 -23.88 -6.22
N ALA A 46 -21.66 -23.69 -7.53
CA ALA A 46 -21.36 -22.39 -8.12
C ALA A 46 -22.58 -21.44 -8.06
N LEU A 47 -22.31 -20.15 -7.91
CA LEU A 47 -23.28 -19.06 -7.99
C LEU A 47 -24.48 -19.17 -7.04
N LEU A 48 -24.24 -19.72 -5.85
CA LEU A 48 -25.26 -19.67 -4.79
C LEU A 48 -25.48 -18.23 -4.35
N SER A 49 -26.75 -17.84 -4.25
CA SER A 49 -27.12 -16.55 -3.69
C SER A 49 -26.79 -16.48 -2.20
N PRO A 50 -26.60 -15.26 -1.63
CA PRO A 50 -26.39 -15.07 -0.21
C PRO A 50 -27.44 -15.78 0.65
N GLY A 51 -26.98 -16.52 1.67
CA GLY A 51 -27.83 -17.32 2.54
C GLY A 51 -27.12 -17.77 3.81
N ALA A 52 -27.79 -18.62 4.61
CA ALA A 52 -27.29 -19.08 5.91
C ALA A 52 -25.97 -19.87 5.82
N GLY A 53 -25.71 -20.55 4.71
CA GLY A 53 -24.45 -21.28 4.47
C GLY A 53 -23.34 -20.42 3.92
N HIS A 54 -23.67 -19.42 3.10
CA HIS A 54 -22.74 -18.54 2.42
C HIS A 54 -23.21 -17.10 2.51
N LEU A 55 -22.57 -16.29 3.39
CA LEU A 55 -23.03 -14.93 3.71
C LEU A 55 -23.06 -14.00 2.48
N LEU A 56 -22.10 -14.13 1.57
CA LEU A 56 -22.05 -13.40 0.30
C LEU A 56 -22.24 -14.33 -0.91
N GLY A 57 -22.75 -15.56 -0.71
CA GLY A 57 -22.86 -16.52 -1.80
C GLY A 57 -21.55 -17.14 -2.22
N THR A 58 -21.56 -17.82 -3.39
CA THR A 58 -20.40 -18.47 -3.98
C THR A 58 -20.08 -17.93 -5.38
N ASP A 59 -18.82 -18.01 -5.78
CA ASP A 59 -18.37 -17.60 -7.12
C ASP A 59 -18.66 -18.67 -8.19
N GLU A 60 -18.24 -18.43 -9.42
CA GLU A 60 -18.41 -19.37 -10.56
C GLU A 60 -17.68 -20.69 -10.35
N MET A 61 -16.64 -20.73 -9.52
CA MET A 61 -15.85 -21.92 -9.21
C MET A 61 -16.33 -22.65 -7.95
N GLY A 62 -17.30 -22.06 -7.21
CA GLY A 62 -17.81 -22.62 -5.94
C GLY A 62 -17.01 -22.19 -4.72
N HIS A 63 -16.17 -21.14 -4.79
CA HIS A 63 -15.56 -20.57 -3.59
C HIS A 63 -16.54 -19.67 -2.84
N ASP A 64 -16.48 -19.69 -1.52
CA ASP A 64 -17.23 -18.77 -0.68
C ASP A 64 -16.70 -17.34 -0.79
N ILE A 65 -17.53 -16.42 -1.30
CA ILE A 65 -17.10 -15.03 -1.57
C ILE A 65 -16.75 -14.28 -0.29
N PHE A 66 -17.42 -14.57 0.83
CA PHE A 66 -17.08 -13.93 2.10
C PHE A 66 -15.69 -14.36 2.60
N SER A 67 -15.34 -15.63 2.47
CA SER A 67 -14.01 -16.14 2.80
C SER A 67 -12.94 -15.57 1.87
N LEU A 68 -13.21 -15.46 0.55
CA LEU A 68 -12.34 -14.79 -0.40
C LEU A 68 -12.11 -13.31 -0.05
N LEU A 69 -13.18 -12.60 0.33
CA LEU A 69 -13.11 -11.20 0.75
C LEU A 69 -12.24 -11.02 1.99
N LEU A 70 -12.43 -11.86 3.02
CA LEU A 70 -11.62 -11.85 4.23
C LEU A 70 -10.15 -12.15 3.95
N ASN A 71 -9.86 -13.13 3.08
CA ASN A 71 -8.49 -13.40 2.67
C ASN A 71 -7.90 -12.23 1.87
N GLY A 72 -8.71 -11.55 1.07
CA GLY A 72 -8.34 -10.31 0.39
C GLY A 72 -7.88 -9.21 1.36
N PHE A 73 -8.54 -9.03 2.51
CA PHE A 73 -8.06 -8.14 3.57
C PHE A 73 -6.64 -8.50 4.00
N ARG A 74 -6.39 -9.79 4.23
CA ARG A 74 -5.08 -10.26 4.67
C ARG A 74 -3.99 -9.99 3.63
N VAL A 75 -4.23 -10.37 2.37
CA VAL A 75 -3.22 -10.30 1.30
C VAL A 75 -3.02 -8.86 0.83
N SER A 76 -4.11 -8.14 0.51
CA SER A 76 -4.01 -6.78 -0.04
C SER A 76 -3.50 -5.76 0.99
N VAL A 77 -3.91 -5.86 2.27
CA VAL A 77 -3.38 -4.97 3.33
C VAL A 77 -1.91 -5.27 3.62
N ALA A 78 -1.52 -6.56 3.69
CA ALA A 78 -0.12 -6.93 3.90
C ALA A 78 0.76 -6.42 2.75
N LEU A 79 0.34 -6.60 1.50
CA LEU A 79 1.03 -6.11 0.32
C LEU A 79 1.18 -4.58 0.35
N ALA A 80 0.11 -3.86 0.71
CA ALA A 80 0.14 -2.41 0.86
C ALA A 80 1.17 -1.95 1.89
N LEU A 81 1.16 -2.56 3.08
CA LEU A 81 2.07 -2.21 4.17
C LEU A 81 3.52 -2.50 3.83
N VAL A 82 3.80 -3.67 3.26
CA VAL A 82 5.16 -4.09 2.89
C VAL A 82 5.70 -3.20 1.76
N SER A 83 4.93 -3.02 0.68
CA SER A 83 5.34 -2.18 -0.44
C SER A 83 5.51 -0.73 -0.03
N GLY A 84 4.59 -0.20 0.79
CA GLY A 84 4.65 1.16 1.31
C GLY A 84 5.86 1.39 2.21
N ALA A 85 6.16 0.45 3.12
CA ALA A 85 7.33 0.51 4.00
C ALA A 85 8.64 0.44 3.20
N LEU A 86 8.78 -0.53 2.31
CA LEU A 86 9.99 -0.73 1.53
C LEU A 86 10.25 0.44 0.58
N SER A 87 9.22 0.95 -0.13
CA SER A 87 9.36 2.12 -1.01
C SER A 87 9.78 3.38 -0.25
N THR A 88 9.18 3.59 0.94
CA THR A 88 9.50 4.75 1.78
C THR A 88 10.90 4.63 2.34
N LEU A 89 11.28 3.45 2.84
CA LEU A 89 12.61 3.20 3.38
C LEU A 89 13.69 3.36 2.30
N LEU A 90 13.51 2.74 1.12
CA LEU A 90 14.44 2.84 0.00
C LEU A 90 14.63 4.29 -0.44
N GLY A 91 13.52 5.03 -0.66
CA GLY A 91 13.58 6.43 -1.03
C GLY A 91 14.26 7.30 0.03
N ALA A 92 14.00 7.06 1.31
CA ALA A 92 14.62 7.79 2.42
C ALA A 92 16.12 7.49 2.55
N LEU A 93 16.53 6.23 2.44
CA LEU A 93 17.94 5.82 2.49
C LEU A 93 18.74 6.45 1.34
N LEU A 94 18.21 6.38 0.11
CA LEU A 94 18.86 7.00 -1.05
C LEU A 94 18.92 8.53 -0.91
N ALA A 95 17.88 9.17 -0.36
CA ALA A 95 17.88 10.61 -0.08
C ALA A 95 18.93 10.99 0.96
N PHE A 96 19.07 10.21 2.02
CA PHE A 96 20.12 10.41 3.02
C PHE A 96 21.51 10.25 2.40
N CYS A 97 21.75 9.16 1.65
CA CYS A 97 23.03 8.93 0.95
C CYS A 97 23.38 10.08 0.00
N ALA A 98 22.41 10.56 -0.79
CA ALA A 98 22.61 11.69 -1.69
C ALA A 98 23.08 12.96 -0.98
N CYS A 99 22.47 13.27 0.16
CA CYS A 99 22.82 14.47 0.92
C CYS A 99 24.12 14.32 1.74
N TYR A 100 24.45 13.11 2.19
CA TYR A 100 25.61 12.84 3.03
C TYR A 100 26.90 12.66 2.22
N LEU A 101 26.84 11.94 1.08
CA LEU A 101 28.02 11.63 0.24
C LEU A 101 28.48 12.81 -0.64
N GLY A 102 27.74 13.92 -0.64
CA GLY A 102 28.14 15.15 -1.31
C GLY A 102 27.60 15.32 -2.74
N ARG A 103 28.08 16.36 -3.41
CA ARG A 103 27.50 16.91 -4.64
C ARG A 103 27.44 15.93 -5.81
N ALA A 104 28.44 15.08 -5.97
CA ALA A 104 28.49 14.12 -7.08
C ALA A 104 27.43 13.02 -6.91
N ALA A 105 27.34 12.42 -5.73
CA ALA A 105 26.33 11.40 -5.40
C ALA A 105 24.92 11.98 -5.48
N ASP A 106 24.73 13.19 -4.98
CA ASP A 106 23.47 13.92 -5.06
C ASP A 106 23.02 14.16 -6.50
N GLY A 107 23.93 14.61 -7.37
CA GLY A 107 23.66 14.81 -8.79
C GLY A 107 23.28 13.52 -9.50
N LEU A 108 24.07 12.45 -9.29
CA LEU A 108 23.84 11.14 -9.92
C LEU A 108 22.50 10.52 -9.50
N LEU A 109 22.23 10.44 -8.19
CA LEU A 109 20.98 9.86 -7.68
C LEU A 109 19.76 10.69 -8.09
N THR A 110 19.90 12.02 -8.17
CA THR A 110 18.81 12.89 -8.65
C THR A 110 18.54 12.69 -10.13
N ALA A 111 19.59 12.59 -10.96
CA ALA A 111 19.44 12.30 -12.39
C ALA A 111 18.76 10.94 -12.60
N PHE A 112 19.20 9.92 -11.87
CA PHE A 112 18.62 8.59 -11.93
C PHE A 112 17.15 8.59 -11.50
N ALA A 113 16.80 9.24 -10.38
CA ALA A 113 15.42 9.37 -9.93
C ALA A 113 14.54 10.10 -10.96
N ASN A 114 15.08 11.12 -11.63
CA ASN A 114 14.35 11.86 -12.66
C ASN A 114 14.00 10.99 -13.87
N LEU A 115 14.86 10.04 -14.27
CA LEU A 115 14.55 9.08 -15.34
C LEU A 115 13.31 8.28 -15.05
N PHE A 116 13.16 7.79 -13.81
CA PHE A 116 11.95 7.05 -13.39
C PHE A 116 10.69 7.92 -13.36
N LEU A 117 10.83 9.23 -13.10
CA LEU A 117 9.69 10.14 -12.99
C LEU A 117 9.17 10.65 -14.34
N ILE A 118 9.92 10.47 -15.43
CA ILE A 118 9.52 10.87 -16.79
C ILE A 118 8.44 9.92 -17.33
N VAL A 119 8.56 8.63 -17.03
CA VAL A 119 7.66 7.61 -17.56
C VAL A 119 6.47 7.43 -16.61
N PRO A 120 5.23 7.25 -17.13
CA PRO A 120 4.08 6.93 -16.30
C PRO A 120 4.32 5.63 -15.52
N GLU A 121 4.44 5.76 -14.21
CA GLU A 121 4.87 4.70 -13.30
C GLU A 121 4.04 3.41 -13.43
N LEU A 122 2.69 3.52 -13.47
CA LEU A 122 1.81 2.38 -13.60
C LEU A 122 2.06 1.58 -14.89
N VAL A 123 2.29 2.29 -16.01
CA VAL A 123 2.55 1.64 -17.31
C VAL A 123 3.82 0.80 -17.27
N VAL A 124 4.88 1.34 -16.66
CA VAL A 124 6.14 0.60 -16.52
C VAL A 124 6.00 -0.59 -15.58
N ILE A 125 5.29 -0.40 -14.46
CA ILE A 125 5.01 -1.49 -13.50
C ILE A 125 4.25 -2.61 -14.20
N MET A 126 3.21 -2.30 -14.97
CA MET A 126 2.44 -3.30 -15.72
C MET A 126 3.33 -4.03 -16.74
N PHE A 127 4.12 -3.29 -17.51
CA PHE A 127 5.02 -3.86 -18.50
C PHE A 127 6.04 -4.82 -17.85
N VAL A 128 6.73 -4.37 -16.80
CA VAL A 128 7.73 -5.20 -16.10
C VAL A 128 7.09 -6.41 -15.41
N ALA A 129 5.90 -6.24 -14.83
CA ALA A 129 5.20 -7.33 -14.14
C ALA A 129 4.78 -8.48 -15.09
N VAL A 130 4.52 -8.18 -16.37
CA VAL A 130 4.21 -9.22 -17.38
C VAL A 130 5.42 -10.13 -17.64
N PHE A 131 6.64 -9.60 -17.58
CA PHE A 131 7.87 -10.37 -17.81
C PHE A 131 8.45 -10.97 -16.51
N ALA A 132 8.01 -10.53 -15.35
CA ALA A 132 8.45 -11.08 -14.08
C ALA A 132 7.72 -12.39 -13.78
N ALA A 133 8.35 -13.26 -12.98
CA ALA A 133 7.64 -14.45 -12.49
C ALA A 133 6.40 -13.99 -11.67
N PRO A 134 5.22 -14.62 -11.91
CA PRO A 134 3.96 -14.17 -11.34
C PRO A 134 3.84 -14.60 -9.86
N THR A 135 4.57 -13.91 -8.98
CA THR A 135 4.55 -14.12 -7.53
C THR A 135 4.22 -12.82 -6.81
N THR A 136 3.59 -12.92 -5.64
CA THR A 136 3.30 -11.77 -4.77
C THR A 136 4.58 -11.00 -4.43
N GLY A 137 5.70 -11.70 -4.19
CA GLY A 137 7.00 -11.09 -3.92
C GLY A 137 7.52 -10.22 -5.06
N ASN A 138 7.41 -10.70 -6.30
CA ASN A 138 7.81 -9.93 -7.48
C ASN A 138 6.89 -8.73 -7.71
N THR A 139 5.59 -8.85 -7.44
CA THR A 139 4.65 -7.71 -7.48
C THR A 139 5.09 -6.61 -6.52
N VAL A 140 5.41 -6.98 -5.26
CA VAL A 140 5.95 -6.04 -4.27
C VAL A 140 7.24 -5.40 -4.75
N LEU A 141 8.19 -6.21 -5.24
CA LEU A 141 9.50 -5.74 -5.71
C LEU A 141 9.36 -4.72 -6.85
N VAL A 142 8.52 -5.00 -7.84
CA VAL A 142 8.29 -4.09 -8.97
C VAL A 142 7.66 -2.78 -8.50
N ILE A 143 6.64 -2.85 -7.64
CA ILE A 143 6.03 -1.64 -7.05
C ILE A 143 7.08 -0.81 -6.30
N VAL A 144 7.91 -1.44 -5.46
CA VAL A 144 8.96 -0.75 -4.69
C VAL A 144 9.99 -0.10 -5.61
N LEU A 145 10.44 -0.84 -6.63
CA LEU A 145 11.48 -0.40 -7.55
C LEU A 145 11.09 0.87 -8.34
N PHE A 146 9.80 1.05 -8.61
CA PHE A 146 9.33 2.22 -9.37
C PHE A 146 8.72 3.31 -8.49
N SER A 147 8.41 3.05 -7.21
CA SER A 147 7.77 4.01 -6.31
C SER A 147 8.72 4.87 -5.47
N TRP A 148 9.96 4.43 -5.24
CA TRP A 148 10.95 5.15 -4.41
C TRP A 148 11.34 6.56 -4.93
N PRO A 149 11.36 6.88 -6.26
CA PRO A 149 11.92 8.14 -6.74
C PRO A 149 11.17 9.38 -6.24
N ARG A 150 9.84 9.27 -6.10
CA ARG A 150 9.03 10.37 -5.55
C ARG A 150 9.33 10.62 -4.09
N VAL A 151 9.45 9.55 -3.29
CA VAL A 151 9.86 9.63 -1.88
C VAL A 151 11.25 10.26 -1.78
N PHE A 152 12.21 9.74 -2.54
CA PHE A 152 13.58 10.26 -2.62
C PHE A 152 13.61 11.77 -2.84
N LYS A 153 12.91 12.25 -3.86
CA LYS A 153 12.97 13.66 -4.27
C LYS A 153 12.51 14.60 -3.17
N ILE A 154 11.44 14.26 -2.47
CA ILE A 154 10.85 15.11 -1.43
C ILE A 154 11.63 15.01 -0.12
N ILE A 155 11.98 13.78 0.29
CA ILE A 155 12.78 13.57 1.51
C ILE A 155 14.18 14.19 1.36
N ARG A 156 14.80 14.10 0.18
CA ARG A 156 16.05 14.77 -0.11
C ARG A 156 15.96 16.29 0.05
N GLY A 157 14.89 16.92 -0.45
CA GLY A 157 14.64 18.34 -0.22
C GLY A 157 14.57 18.66 1.28
N ARG A 158 13.80 17.89 2.01
CA ARG A 158 13.64 18.04 3.47
C ARG A 158 14.96 17.87 4.24
N ILE A 159 15.76 16.88 3.87
CA ILE A 159 17.10 16.68 4.46
C ILE A 159 18.00 17.87 4.18
N LYS A 160 18.00 18.41 2.96
CA LYS A 160 18.81 19.60 2.61
C LYS A 160 18.44 20.83 3.44
N ASP A 161 17.14 21.04 3.68
CA ASP A 161 16.69 22.14 4.54
C ASP A 161 17.15 21.95 5.99
N CYS A 162 17.14 20.71 6.49
CA CYS A 162 17.54 20.40 7.86
C CYS A 162 19.03 20.31 8.09
N ILE A 163 19.83 19.91 7.07
CA ILE A 163 21.27 19.69 7.20
C ILE A 163 22.03 20.99 7.45
N SER A 164 21.49 22.14 7.02
CA SER A 164 21.99 23.48 7.31
C SER A 164 21.73 23.95 8.74
N GLY A 165 20.91 23.21 9.48
CA GLY A 165 20.58 23.54 10.86
C GLY A 165 21.75 23.35 11.83
N SER A 166 21.86 24.23 12.85
CA SER A 166 22.98 24.28 13.78
C SER A 166 23.27 22.93 14.48
N ARG A 167 22.23 22.15 14.79
CA ARG A 167 22.38 20.83 15.44
C ARG A 167 23.12 19.81 14.57
N VAL A 168 22.83 19.78 13.28
CA VAL A 168 23.46 18.85 12.32
C VAL A 168 24.85 19.34 11.96
N GLN A 169 24.99 20.65 11.72
CA GLN A 169 26.30 21.28 11.43
C GLN A 169 27.30 21.07 12.57
N TYR A 170 26.87 21.23 13.82
CA TYR A 170 27.73 20.94 14.98
C TYR A 170 28.20 19.47 14.99
N THR A 171 27.30 18.52 14.70
CA THR A 171 27.64 17.09 14.64
C THR A 171 28.66 16.81 13.53
N LEU A 172 28.50 17.42 12.37
CA LEU A 172 29.45 17.31 11.26
C LEU A 172 30.82 17.91 11.58
N MET A 173 30.85 19.11 12.23
CA MET A 173 32.12 19.76 12.67
C MET A 173 32.86 18.91 13.69
N MET A 174 32.12 18.26 14.61
CA MET A 174 32.70 17.34 15.61
C MET A 174 33.08 15.98 15.06
N LYS A 175 33.04 15.79 13.72
CA LYS A 175 33.33 14.51 13.04
C LYS A 175 32.47 13.35 13.57
N GLY A 176 31.20 13.64 13.92
CA GLY A 176 30.24 12.63 14.36
C GLY A 176 30.02 11.56 13.28
N SER A 177 29.65 10.36 13.72
CA SER A 177 29.41 9.23 12.82
C SER A 177 28.19 9.48 11.90
N VAL A 178 28.10 8.70 10.81
CA VAL A 178 26.93 8.69 9.90
C VAL A 178 25.62 8.50 10.67
N LEU A 179 25.68 7.61 11.70
CA LEU A 179 24.52 7.30 12.53
C LEU A 179 24.13 8.48 13.44
N ASP A 180 25.09 9.27 13.91
CA ASP A 180 24.82 10.45 14.73
C ASP A 180 24.12 11.53 13.89
N VAL A 181 24.57 11.74 12.66
CA VAL A 181 23.93 12.65 11.71
C VAL A 181 22.50 12.19 11.39
N ALA A 182 22.32 10.89 11.09
CA ALA A 182 21.00 10.32 10.81
C ALA A 182 20.05 10.48 12.02
N ARG A 183 20.50 10.21 13.23
CA ARG A 183 19.71 10.39 14.46
C ARG A 183 19.28 11.83 14.71
N LYS A 184 20.11 12.81 14.31
CA LYS A 184 19.76 14.23 14.46
C LYS A 184 18.78 14.71 13.40
N LEU A 185 18.83 14.14 12.20
CA LEU A 185 17.90 14.45 11.09
C LEU A 185 16.54 13.76 11.26
N LEU A 186 16.52 12.55 11.85
CA LEU A 186 15.33 11.71 11.92
C LEU A 186 14.11 12.42 12.51
N PRO A 187 14.17 13.15 13.64
CA PRO A 187 12.99 13.82 14.21
C PRO A 187 12.36 14.86 13.27
N ASP A 188 13.17 15.54 12.47
CA ASP A 188 12.73 16.60 11.57
C ASP A 188 12.16 16.02 10.24
N VAL A 189 12.62 14.84 9.83
CA VAL A 189 12.19 14.16 8.61
C VAL A 189 11.04 13.17 8.87
N LEU A 190 10.92 12.65 10.09
CA LEU A 190 9.95 11.61 10.46
C LEU A 190 8.49 11.94 10.10
N PRO A 191 7.97 13.17 10.31
CA PRO A 191 6.60 13.49 9.91
C PRO A 191 6.37 13.32 8.41
N SER A 192 7.35 13.72 7.58
CA SER A 192 7.29 13.54 6.13
C SER A 192 7.37 12.06 5.74
N LEU A 193 8.21 11.26 6.42
CA LEU A 193 8.29 9.82 6.19
C LEU A 193 6.97 9.11 6.52
N GLN A 194 6.30 9.48 7.61
CA GLN A 194 5.00 8.93 7.98
C GLN A 194 3.94 9.25 6.92
N ALA A 195 3.89 10.50 6.44
CA ALA A 195 2.97 10.89 5.37
C ALA A 195 3.24 10.10 4.08
N PHE A 196 4.53 9.96 3.69
CA PHE A 196 4.89 9.17 2.52
C PHE A 196 4.59 7.68 2.67
N PHE A 197 4.81 7.10 3.83
CA PHE A 197 4.42 5.72 4.10
C PHE A 197 2.94 5.49 3.80
N VAL A 198 2.06 6.34 4.31
CA VAL A 198 0.60 6.25 4.06
C VAL A 198 0.28 6.42 2.57
N LEU A 199 0.90 7.39 1.90
CA LEU A 199 0.72 7.62 0.47
C LEU A 199 1.20 6.43 -0.37
N GLN A 200 2.31 5.80 0.01
CA GLN A 200 2.83 4.63 -0.70
C GLN A 200 1.98 3.38 -0.44
N CYS A 201 1.42 3.20 0.76
CA CYS A 201 0.43 2.14 1.02
C CYS A 201 -0.80 2.31 0.13
N ASN A 202 -1.35 3.53 0.05
CA ASN A 202 -2.49 3.84 -0.82
C ASN A 202 -2.19 3.48 -2.29
N LYS A 203 -1.05 3.92 -2.78
CA LYS A 203 -0.59 3.68 -4.15
C LYS A 203 -0.36 2.19 -4.43
N ALA A 204 0.23 1.45 -3.48
CA ALA A 204 0.51 0.04 -3.62
C ALA A 204 -0.76 -0.79 -3.80
N VAL A 205 -1.83 -0.50 -3.02
CA VAL A 205 -3.13 -1.16 -3.21
C VAL A 205 -3.73 -0.86 -4.58
N LEU A 206 -3.71 0.40 -5.01
CA LEU A 206 -4.22 0.76 -6.33
C LEU A 206 -3.46 0.05 -7.45
N TYR A 207 -2.15 -0.05 -7.36
CA TYR A 207 -1.32 -0.73 -8.36
C TYR A 207 -1.55 -2.24 -8.36
N GLU A 208 -1.56 -2.87 -7.18
CA GLU A 208 -1.88 -4.29 -7.06
C GLU A 208 -3.26 -4.60 -7.62
N THR A 209 -4.29 -3.84 -7.20
CA THR A 209 -5.66 -4.03 -7.70
C THR A 209 -5.73 -3.88 -9.22
N THR A 210 -5.03 -2.91 -9.79
CA THR A 210 -4.97 -2.71 -11.24
C THR A 210 -4.27 -3.87 -11.94
N LEU A 211 -3.11 -4.31 -11.43
CA LEU A 211 -2.38 -5.46 -11.99
C LEU A 211 -3.23 -6.73 -11.93
N ALA A 212 -3.85 -7.00 -10.78
CA ALA A 212 -4.71 -8.16 -10.58
C ALA A 212 -5.94 -8.13 -11.51
N PHE A 213 -6.57 -6.95 -11.69
CA PHE A 213 -7.67 -6.75 -12.62
C PHE A 213 -7.28 -7.07 -14.07
N PHE A 214 -6.09 -6.68 -14.50
CA PHE A 214 -5.58 -7.03 -15.84
C PHE A 214 -5.00 -8.46 -15.92
N GLY A 215 -5.06 -9.23 -14.83
CA GLY A 215 -4.57 -10.61 -14.79
C GLY A 215 -3.06 -10.75 -14.71
N VAL A 216 -2.40 -9.67 -14.34
CA VAL A 216 -0.96 -9.64 -14.10
C VAL A 216 -0.71 -9.86 -12.60
N GLY A 217 0.29 -10.66 -12.28
CA GLY A 217 0.68 -10.96 -10.90
C GLY A 217 0.43 -12.41 -10.51
N ASP A 218 0.50 -12.71 -9.21
CA ASP A 218 0.44 -14.06 -8.67
C ASP A 218 -0.92 -14.72 -8.89
N PRO A 219 -1.03 -15.81 -9.67
CA PRO A 219 -2.31 -16.46 -9.94
C PRO A 219 -2.94 -17.08 -8.70
N LEU A 220 -2.16 -17.43 -7.68
CA LEU A 220 -2.64 -18.09 -6.46
C LEU A 220 -3.05 -17.08 -5.37
N ALA A 221 -2.62 -15.82 -5.46
CA ALA A 221 -2.98 -14.82 -4.46
C ALA A 221 -4.47 -14.48 -4.54
N LYS A 222 -5.17 -14.55 -3.43
CA LYS A 222 -6.60 -14.17 -3.30
C LYS A 222 -6.68 -12.73 -2.82
N THR A 223 -6.61 -11.78 -3.74
CA THR A 223 -6.64 -10.33 -3.47
C THR A 223 -8.00 -9.73 -3.82
N TRP A 224 -8.27 -8.53 -3.32
CA TRP A 224 -9.48 -7.80 -3.71
C TRP A 224 -9.53 -7.53 -5.23
N GLY A 225 -8.39 -7.21 -5.84
CA GLY A 225 -8.32 -6.96 -7.29
C GLY A 225 -8.71 -8.17 -8.11
N LYS A 226 -8.30 -9.37 -7.70
CA LYS A 226 -8.71 -10.60 -8.36
C LYS A 226 -10.18 -10.93 -8.17
N LEU A 227 -10.70 -10.71 -6.96
CA LEU A 227 -12.11 -10.91 -6.70
C LEU A 227 -12.98 -9.97 -7.54
N ILE A 228 -12.54 -8.71 -7.71
CA ILE A 228 -13.19 -7.74 -8.61
C ILE A 228 -13.14 -8.25 -10.05
N ARG A 229 -11.98 -8.73 -10.51
CA ARG A 229 -11.84 -9.28 -11.85
C ARG A 229 -12.75 -10.47 -12.08
N ALA A 230 -12.72 -11.46 -11.18
CA ALA A 230 -13.57 -12.66 -11.28
C ALA A 230 -15.05 -12.27 -11.37
N ALA A 231 -15.51 -11.32 -10.53
CA ALA A 231 -16.87 -10.82 -10.63
C ALA A 231 -17.18 -10.16 -11.98
N MET A 232 -16.24 -9.37 -12.52
CA MET A 232 -16.43 -8.67 -13.82
C MET A 232 -16.40 -9.62 -15.02
N ASP A 233 -15.70 -10.74 -14.92
CA ASP A 233 -15.62 -11.76 -15.95
C ASP A 233 -16.91 -12.61 -16.03
N TYR A 234 -17.79 -12.51 -15.01
CA TYR A 234 -19.08 -13.21 -15.00
C TYR A 234 -20.10 -12.54 -15.96
N GLU A 235 -20.53 -13.24 -17.00
CA GLU A 235 -21.37 -12.70 -18.09
C GLU A 235 -22.73 -12.18 -17.63
N ASN A 236 -23.34 -12.85 -16.63
CA ASN A 236 -24.68 -12.50 -16.13
C ASN A 236 -24.66 -11.59 -14.89
N LEU A 237 -23.51 -10.97 -14.56
CA LEU A 237 -23.32 -10.19 -13.35
C LEU A 237 -24.46 -9.17 -13.08
N TYR A 238 -24.94 -8.52 -14.10
CA TYR A 238 -25.94 -7.45 -14.00
C TYR A 238 -27.38 -7.91 -14.21
N TYR A 239 -27.60 -9.15 -14.67
CA TYR A 239 -28.96 -9.65 -14.96
C TYR A 239 -29.67 -10.14 -13.68
N ASP A 240 -28.96 -10.80 -12.75
CA ASP A 240 -29.53 -11.47 -11.59
C ASP A 240 -29.23 -10.75 -10.26
N ASN A 241 -28.93 -9.45 -10.28
CA ASN A 241 -28.46 -8.68 -9.12
C ASN A 241 -27.22 -9.27 -8.45
N THR A 242 -26.50 -10.18 -9.11
CA THR A 242 -25.29 -10.84 -8.61
C THR A 242 -24.21 -9.81 -8.27
N PHE A 243 -24.15 -8.69 -8.98
CA PHE A 243 -23.20 -7.61 -8.71
C PHE A 243 -23.28 -7.09 -7.28
N LEU A 244 -24.44 -7.12 -6.61
CA LEU A 244 -24.63 -6.60 -5.25
C LEU A 244 -23.82 -7.38 -4.20
N TRP A 245 -23.69 -8.69 -4.37
CA TRP A 245 -23.02 -9.53 -3.41
C TRP A 245 -21.66 -10.05 -3.89
N TYR A 246 -21.40 -10.03 -5.21
CA TYR A 246 -20.14 -10.49 -5.77
C TYR A 246 -19.14 -9.33 -6.03
N LEU A 247 -19.59 -8.23 -6.68
CA LEU A 247 -18.73 -7.13 -7.07
C LEU A 247 -18.67 -6.00 -6.03
N VAL A 248 -19.82 -5.61 -5.45
CA VAL A 248 -19.88 -4.45 -4.56
C VAL A 248 -19.03 -4.61 -3.31
N PRO A 249 -18.98 -5.76 -2.60
CA PRO A 249 -18.17 -5.90 -1.39
C PRO A 249 -16.66 -5.69 -1.61
N PRO A 250 -15.99 -6.33 -2.59
CA PRO A 250 -14.56 -6.11 -2.80
C PRO A 250 -14.26 -4.70 -3.33
N VAL A 251 -15.12 -4.10 -4.17
CA VAL A 251 -14.96 -2.71 -4.60
C VAL A 251 -15.08 -1.76 -3.41
N ALA A 252 -16.08 -1.96 -2.55
CA ALA A 252 -16.25 -1.15 -1.33
C ALA A 252 -15.03 -1.29 -0.40
N ALA A 253 -14.48 -2.50 -0.25
CA ALA A 253 -13.27 -2.72 0.54
C ALA A 253 -12.10 -1.89 0.01
N VAL A 254 -11.81 -1.92 -1.30
CA VAL A 254 -10.74 -1.12 -1.90
C VAL A 254 -11.00 0.37 -1.73
N VAL A 255 -12.20 0.84 -2.08
CA VAL A 255 -12.54 2.28 -2.05
C VAL A 255 -12.45 2.85 -0.63
N ILE A 256 -13.04 2.18 0.35
CA ILE A 256 -13.02 2.64 1.75
C ILE A 256 -11.58 2.68 2.28
N PHE A 257 -10.76 1.68 1.96
CA PHE A 257 -9.35 1.63 2.37
C PHE A 257 -8.56 2.79 1.75
N VAL A 258 -8.64 2.96 0.44
CA VAL A 258 -7.93 4.00 -0.33
C VAL A 258 -8.34 5.40 0.12
N VAL A 259 -9.65 5.65 0.27
CA VAL A 259 -10.17 6.95 0.74
C VAL A 259 -9.74 7.24 2.17
N SER A 260 -9.76 6.23 3.06
CA SER A 260 -9.32 6.41 4.45
C SER A 260 -7.84 6.76 4.55
N LEU A 261 -6.98 6.12 3.75
CA LEU A 261 -5.55 6.46 3.67
C LEU A 261 -5.33 7.86 3.09
N ALA A 262 -6.04 8.23 2.01
CA ALA A 262 -5.92 9.54 1.37
C ALA A 262 -6.33 10.67 2.32
N LEU A 263 -7.46 10.52 3.01
CA LEU A 263 -7.97 11.53 3.97
C LEU A 263 -7.09 11.67 5.21
N LEU A 264 -6.35 10.63 5.59
CA LEU A 264 -5.43 10.69 6.74
C LEU A 264 -4.28 11.67 6.51
N VAL A 265 -3.79 11.77 5.27
CA VAL A 265 -2.64 12.62 4.89
C VAL A 265 -3.07 14.04 4.55
N THR A 266 -4.34 14.25 4.17
CA THR A 266 -4.83 15.58 3.77
C THR A 266 -4.80 16.52 4.98
N GLU A 267 -4.17 17.69 4.82
CA GLU A 267 -4.18 18.75 5.82
C GLU A 267 -5.58 19.37 5.92
N GLU A 268 -5.99 19.66 7.15
CA GLU A 268 -7.20 20.44 7.40
C GLU A 268 -6.82 21.92 7.31
N LYS A 269 -7.46 22.63 6.39
CA LYS A 269 -7.41 24.09 6.34
C LYS A 269 -8.21 24.70 7.49
#